data_52711954f51952b81bd2f8162612b135
#
_entry.id   52711954f51952b81bd2f8162612b135
#
_cell.length_a   1.000
_cell.length_b   1.000
_cell.length_c   1.000
_cell.angle_alpha   90.00
_cell.angle_beta   90.00
_cell.angle_gamma   90.00
#
_symmetry.space_group_name_H-M   'P 1'
#
loop_
_entity.id
_entity.type
_entity.pdbx_description
1 polymer ?
#
loop_
_entity_poly.entity_id
_entity_poly.type
_entity_poly.pdbx_seq_one_letter_code
_entity_poly.pdbx_strand_id
1 'polypeptide(L)'
;MAELNLDYYTAKDHYSDGDIEETLLKMAQEGKSFEDLPEEEVSFPMVYHFSGLRENILSWYPLKKADSVLEIGAGCGAITGMLCRKAGHVTSVELSKRRADINYARNRDKENLTIMVGNLNDMTFPEKFDYVVVNGVLEYAMSFTEGKTPYETFLQRMGAYLKPEGRLLIAIENRLGLKYFAGAPEDHTDLHFFGINGYPGNQSVRTFSKNELGELLENSGFSALLLPVSGL
;
A
#
# COMPACT_ATOMS: atom_id res chain seq x y z
N MET A 1 3.37 -22.98 -2.23
CA MET A 1 3.02 -21.89 -3.18
C MET A 1 2.13 -20.89 -2.43
N ALA A 2 2.16 -19.62 -2.85
CA ALA A 2 1.25 -18.61 -2.31
C ALA A 2 -0.22 -19.06 -2.41
N GLU A 3 -1.04 -18.59 -1.49
CA GLU A 3 -2.49 -18.79 -1.49
C GLU A 3 -3.19 -17.55 -2.02
N LEU A 4 -4.17 -17.71 -2.92
CA LEU A 4 -5.07 -16.65 -3.36
C LEU A 4 -6.47 -16.94 -2.82
N ASN A 5 -6.91 -16.14 -1.84
CA ASN A 5 -8.21 -16.28 -1.19
C ASN A 5 -9.21 -15.27 -1.78
N LEU A 6 -10.34 -15.78 -2.29
CA LEU A 6 -11.42 -14.99 -2.92
C LEU A 6 -12.71 -14.96 -2.09
N ASP A 7 -12.69 -15.38 -0.82
CA ASP A 7 -13.90 -15.51 0.01
C ASP A 7 -14.62 -14.16 0.23
N TYR A 8 -13.88 -13.05 0.14
CA TYR A 8 -14.41 -11.70 0.30
C TYR A 8 -14.57 -10.94 -1.03
N TYR A 9 -14.34 -11.61 -2.16
CA TYR A 9 -14.44 -10.97 -3.47
C TYR A 9 -15.88 -10.93 -3.98
N THR A 10 -16.41 -9.72 -4.19
CA THR A 10 -17.81 -9.50 -4.61
C THR A 10 -18.01 -9.42 -6.12
N ALA A 11 -17.01 -9.81 -6.93
CA ALA A 11 -16.98 -9.73 -8.38
C ALA A 11 -17.15 -8.31 -8.95
N LYS A 12 -16.71 -7.29 -8.19
CA LYS A 12 -16.68 -5.90 -8.62
C LYS A 12 -15.28 -5.34 -8.39
N ASP A 13 -14.57 -5.05 -9.47
CA ASP A 13 -13.33 -4.27 -9.40
C ASP A 13 -13.68 -2.78 -9.46
N HIS A 14 -13.47 -2.09 -8.35
CA HIS A 14 -13.78 -0.67 -8.20
C HIS A 14 -12.61 0.27 -8.52
N TYR A 15 -11.41 -0.30 -8.71
CA TYR A 15 -10.18 0.44 -8.95
C TYR A 15 -9.31 -0.28 -9.97
N SER A 16 -8.89 0.42 -11.03
CA SER A 16 -8.03 -0.11 -12.09
C SER A 16 -7.24 1.02 -12.75
N ASP A 17 -6.00 0.73 -13.16
CA ASP A 17 -5.18 1.59 -14.01
C ASP A 17 -5.50 1.38 -15.51
N GLY A 18 -6.57 0.62 -15.83
CA GLY A 18 -6.99 0.32 -17.19
C GLY A 18 -6.21 -0.83 -17.83
N ASP A 19 -6.02 -0.75 -19.15
CA ASP A 19 -5.48 -1.84 -19.97
C ASP A 19 -4.02 -2.20 -19.64
N ILE A 20 -3.30 -1.29 -19.00
CA ILE A 20 -1.91 -1.54 -18.57
C ILE A 20 -1.81 -2.73 -17.60
N GLU A 21 -2.83 -2.96 -16.78
CA GLU A 21 -2.85 -4.08 -15.83
C GLU A 21 -2.84 -5.45 -16.53
N GLU A 22 -3.38 -5.56 -17.75
CA GLU A 22 -3.29 -6.79 -18.56
C GLU A 22 -1.84 -7.05 -19.00
N THR A 23 -1.14 -6.00 -19.42
CA THR A 23 0.28 -6.08 -19.77
C THR A 23 1.11 -6.48 -18.56
N LEU A 24 0.86 -5.85 -17.40
CA LEU A 24 1.56 -6.18 -16.14
C LEU A 24 1.30 -7.64 -15.72
N LEU A 25 0.07 -8.12 -15.84
CA LEU A 25 -0.27 -9.51 -15.52
C LEU A 25 0.50 -10.49 -16.42
N LYS A 26 0.53 -10.23 -17.72
CA LYS A 26 1.28 -11.06 -18.68
C LYS A 26 2.77 -11.07 -18.35
N MET A 27 3.37 -9.91 -18.11
CA MET A 27 4.77 -9.80 -17.70
C MET A 27 5.06 -10.62 -16.43
N ALA A 28 4.19 -10.48 -15.40
CA ALA A 28 4.34 -11.24 -14.16
C ALA A 28 4.24 -12.76 -14.37
N GLN A 29 3.33 -13.22 -15.22
CA GLN A 29 3.16 -14.64 -15.55
C GLN A 29 4.36 -15.21 -16.31
N GLU A 30 4.95 -14.41 -17.19
CA GLU A 30 6.14 -14.76 -17.97
C GLU A 30 7.44 -14.60 -17.17
N GLY A 31 7.38 -14.02 -15.97
CA GLY A 31 8.56 -13.72 -15.14
C GLY A 31 9.46 -12.64 -15.73
N LYS A 32 8.91 -11.75 -16.56
CA LYS A 32 9.61 -10.63 -17.19
C LYS A 32 9.61 -9.39 -16.29
N SER A 33 10.69 -8.62 -16.37
CA SER A 33 10.80 -7.27 -15.81
C SER A 33 10.64 -6.23 -16.93
N PHE A 34 10.36 -4.97 -16.56
CA PHE A 34 10.39 -3.85 -17.51
C PHE A 34 11.81 -3.60 -18.05
N GLU A 35 12.84 -4.01 -17.32
CA GLU A 35 14.25 -3.93 -17.74
C GLU A 35 14.56 -4.87 -18.91
N ASP A 36 13.69 -5.86 -19.18
CA ASP A 36 13.80 -6.76 -20.33
C ASP A 36 13.18 -6.18 -21.61
N LEU A 37 12.54 -4.98 -21.53
CA LEU A 37 11.85 -4.33 -22.64
C LEU A 37 12.72 -3.25 -23.28
N PRO A 38 12.52 -2.95 -24.59
CA PRO A 38 13.05 -1.75 -25.21
C PRO A 38 12.59 -0.48 -24.46
N GLU A 39 13.44 0.54 -24.36
CA GLU A 39 13.17 1.76 -23.61
C GLU A 39 11.87 2.45 -24.05
N GLU A 40 11.57 2.43 -25.35
CA GLU A 40 10.36 3.00 -25.95
C GLU A 40 9.05 2.28 -25.56
N GLU A 41 9.14 1.04 -25.06
CA GLU A 41 8.00 0.25 -24.58
C GLU A 41 7.78 0.40 -23.08
N VAL A 42 8.74 0.96 -22.34
CA VAL A 42 8.66 1.12 -20.89
C VAL A 42 7.76 2.29 -20.55
N SER A 43 6.68 2.02 -19.81
CA SER A 43 5.78 3.04 -19.31
C SER A 43 5.97 3.30 -17.81
N PHE A 44 5.53 4.49 -17.35
CA PHE A 44 5.60 4.83 -15.92
C PHE A 44 4.92 3.80 -15.02
N PRO A 45 3.71 3.26 -15.30
CA PRO A 45 3.09 2.22 -14.48
C PRO A 45 3.93 0.94 -14.38
N MET A 46 4.65 0.54 -15.45
CA MET A 46 5.54 -0.62 -15.38
C MET A 46 6.66 -0.39 -14.36
N VAL A 47 7.33 0.75 -14.44
CA VAL A 47 8.38 1.13 -13.48
C VAL A 47 7.79 1.24 -12.08
N TYR A 48 6.66 1.91 -11.94
CA TYR A 48 5.99 2.13 -10.65
C TYR A 48 5.65 0.82 -9.94
N HIS A 49 5.08 -0.16 -10.65
CA HIS A 49 4.64 -1.41 -10.05
C HIS A 49 5.72 -2.49 -9.95
N PHE A 50 6.71 -2.49 -10.84
CA PHE A 50 7.69 -3.58 -10.93
C PHE A 50 9.09 -3.21 -10.46
N SER A 51 9.40 -1.91 -10.27
CA SER A 51 10.72 -1.51 -9.81
C SER A 51 11.03 -2.03 -8.41
N GLY A 52 12.19 -2.68 -8.28
CA GLY A 52 12.73 -3.09 -6.98
C GLY A 52 13.06 -1.91 -6.05
N LEU A 53 13.15 -0.69 -6.59
CA LEU A 53 13.40 0.51 -5.78
C LEU A 53 12.28 0.77 -4.76
N ARG A 54 11.05 0.35 -5.05
CA ARG A 54 9.94 0.47 -4.11
C ARG A 54 10.15 -0.31 -2.80
N GLU A 55 10.93 -1.37 -2.83
CA GLU A 55 11.30 -2.11 -1.63
C GLU A 55 12.12 -1.26 -0.64
N ASN A 56 12.83 -0.23 -1.12
CA ASN A 56 13.66 0.65 -0.28
C ASN A 56 12.83 1.39 0.79
N ILE A 57 11.53 1.57 0.58
CA ILE A 57 10.63 2.15 1.58
C ILE A 57 10.71 1.39 2.91
N LEU A 58 10.84 0.07 2.88
CA LEU A 58 10.73 -0.77 4.07
C LEU A 58 11.81 -1.86 4.18
N SER A 59 12.65 -2.07 3.17
CA SER A 59 13.69 -3.11 3.17
C SER A 59 14.71 -2.96 4.30
N TRP A 60 14.96 -1.76 4.77
CA TRP A 60 15.83 -1.45 5.90
C TRP A 60 15.24 -1.82 7.27
N TYR A 61 13.90 -1.97 7.37
CA TYR A 61 13.23 -2.27 8.63
C TYR A 61 13.52 -3.71 9.07
N PRO A 62 13.83 -3.95 10.38
CA PRO A 62 14.35 -5.24 10.86
C PRO A 62 13.23 -6.26 11.17
N LEU A 63 12.40 -6.61 10.17
CA LEU A 63 11.47 -7.73 10.28
C LEU A 63 12.21 -9.05 10.47
N LYS A 64 11.60 -10.00 11.17
CA LYS A 64 12.18 -11.30 11.52
C LYS A 64 11.33 -12.45 10.97
N LYS A 65 11.94 -13.61 10.79
CA LYS A 65 11.26 -14.84 10.36
C LYS A 65 10.22 -15.40 11.34
N ALA A 66 10.14 -14.85 12.53
CA ALA A 66 9.08 -15.17 13.49
C ALA A 66 7.86 -14.26 13.37
N ASP A 67 7.98 -13.14 12.64
CA ASP A 67 6.95 -12.12 12.58
C ASP A 67 5.84 -12.46 11.58
N SER A 68 4.60 -12.11 11.94
CA SER A 68 3.43 -12.11 11.06
C SER A 68 3.13 -10.69 10.60
N VAL A 69 2.88 -10.51 9.31
CA VAL A 69 2.65 -9.20 8.68
C VAL A 69 1.31 -9.19 7.97
N LEU A 70 0.52 -8.13 8.19
CA LEU A 70 -0.66 -7.79 7.40
C LEU A 70 -0.33 -6.60 6.51
N GLU A 71 -0.31 -6.81 5.21
CA GLU A 71 -0.09 -5.77 4.18
C GLU A 71 -1.44 -5.30 3.66
N ILE A 72 -1.76 -4.02 3.81
CA ILE A 72 -3.01 -3.42 3.35
C ILE A 72 -2.78 -2.67 2.05
N GLY A 73 -3.64 -2.96 1.04
CA GLY A 73 -3.53 -2.35 -0.28
C GLY A 73 -2.27 -2.79 -1.02
N ALA A 74 -2.04 -4.10 -1.09
CA ALA A 74 -0.83 -4.68 -1.67
C ALA A 74 -0.62 -4.31 -3.16
N GLY A 75 -1.68 -3.90 -3.85
CA GLY A 75 -1.64 -3.58 -5.27
C GLY A 75 -1.09 -4.73 -6.10
N CYS A 76 -0.20 -4.40 -7.02
CA CYS A 76 0.51 -5.38 -7.86
C CYS A 76 1.70 -6.08 -7.14
N GLY A 77 1.79 -5.98 -5.82
CA GLY A 77 2.80 -6.68 -5.03
C GLY A 77 4.19 -6.05 -5.07
N ALA A 78 4.29 -4.72 -5.14
CA ALA A 78 5.57 -4.02 -5.25
C ALA A 78 6.51 -4.28 -4.07
N ILE A 79 5.97 -4.48 -2.85
CA ILE A 79 6.75 -4.78 -1.65
C ILE A 79 6.44 -6.15 -1.04
N THR A 80 5.38 -6.83 -1.49
CA THR A 80 4.93 -8.14 -0.96
C THR A 80 6.04 -9.16 -0.96
N GLY A 81 6.80 -9.28 -2.08
CA GLY A 81 7.90 -10.22 -2.21
C GLY A 81 9.03 -9.96 -1.18
N MET A 82 9.33 -8.69 -0.90
CA MET A 82 10.31 -8.30 0.11
C MET A 82 9.80 -8.66 1.51
N LEU A 83 8.53 -8.40 1.83
CA LEU A 83 7.93 -8.79 3.10
C LEU A 83 8.03 -10.31 3.31
N CYS A 84 7.70 -11.12 2.29
CA CYS A 84 7.82 -12.58 2.35
C CYS A 84 9.26 -13.06 2.57
N ARG A 85 10.26 -12.36 2.00
CA ARG A 85 11.67 -12.69 2.24
C ARG A 85 12.10 -12.42 3.68
N LYS A 86 11.46 -11.48 4.39
CA LYS A 86 11.85 -11.03 5.73
C LYS A 86 11.00 -11.62 6.85
N ALA A 87 9.70 -11.73 6.66
CA ALA A 87 8.74 -12.21 7.67
C ALA A 87 8.52 -13.74 7.61
N GLY A 88 7.89 -14.27 8.63
CA GLY A 88 7.49 -15.69 8.72
C GLY A 88 6.21 -15.97 7.95
N HIS A 89 5.24 -15.09 8.05
CA HIS A 89 3.99 -15.14 7.30
C HIS A 89 3.54 -13.74 6.89
N VAL A 90 3.01 -13.63 5.66
CA VAL A 90 2.47 -12.39 5.12
C VAL A 90 1.03 -12.65 4.65
N THR A 91 0.10 -11.86 5.17
CA THR A 91 -1.25 -11.75 4.65
C THR A 91 -1.36 -10.41 3.91
N SER A 92 -1.56 -10.45 2.61
CA SER A 92 -1.74 -9.25 1.77
C SER A 92 -3.22 -9.07 1.45
N VAL A 93 -3.74 -7.87 1.63
CA VAL A 93 -5.14 -7.53 1.27
C VAL A 93 -5.13 -6.59 0.08
N GLU A 94 -5.92 -6.91 -0.93
CA GLU A 94 -6.10 -6.08 -2.12
C GLU A 94 -7.57 -6.07 -2.56
N LEU A 95 -8.09 -4.86 -2.85
CA LEU A 95 -9.48 -4.67 -3.26
C LEU A 95 -9.72 -5.16 -4.70
N SER A 96 -8.78 -4.84 -5.61
CA SER A 96 -8.85 -5.18 -7.03
C SER A 96 -8.34 -6.60 -7.27
N LYS A 97 -9.20 -7.46 -7.82
CA LYS A 97 -8.80 -8.81 -8.21
C LYS A 97 -7.71 -8.80 -9.28
N ARG A 98 -7.76 -7.88 -10.24
CA ARG A 98 -6.74 -7.76 -11.29
C ARG A 98 -5.35 -7.52 -10.69
N ARG A 99 -5.24 -6.59 -9.75
CA ARG A 99 -3.98 -6.29 -9.06
C ARG A 99 -3.53 -7.44 -8.17
N ALA A 100 -4.45 -8.09 -7.47
CA ALA A 100 -4.15 -9.28 -6.68
C ALA A 100 -3.65 -10.44 -7.56
N ASP A 101 -4.19 -10.63 -8.76
CA ASP A 101 -3.72 -11.63 -9.73
C ASP A 101 -2.28 -11.33 -10.18
N ILE A 102 -1.92 -10.05 -10.37
CA ILE A 102 -0.55 -9.63 -10.69
C ILE A 102 0.38 -9.94 -9.50
N ASN A 103 -0.02 -9.55 -8.28
CA ASN A 103 0.73 -9.85 -7.07
C ASN A 103 0.94 -11.37 -6.91
N TYR A 104 -0.11 -12.17 -7.11
CA TYR A 104 -0.03 -13.62 -7.06
C TYR A 104 0.93 -14.17 -8.11
N ALA A 105 0.84 -13.73 -9.36
CA ALA A 105 1.74 -14.19 -10.42
C ALA A 105 3.21 -13.91 -10.11
N ARG A 106 3.52 -12.74 -9.54
CA ARG A 106 4.87 -12.34 -9.13
C ARG A 106 5.42 -13.14 -7.94
N ASN A 107 4.56 -13.51 -7.01
CA ASN A 107 4.95 -14.06 -5.71
C ASN A 107 4.44 -15.49 -5.49
N ARG A 108 4.01 -16.20 -6.54
CA ARG A 108 3.41 -17.56 -6.46
C ARG A 108 4.32 -18.61 -5.83
N ASP A 109 5.63 -18.38 -5.85
CA ASP A 109 6.65 -19.25 -5.25
C ASP A 109 6.77 -19.09 -3.72
N LYS A 110 6.15 -18.07 -3.13
CA LYS A 110 6.25 -17.76 -1.70
C LYS A 110 5.24 -18.61 -0.92
N GLU A 111 5.74 -19.60 -0.16
CA GLU A 111 4.90 -20.51 0.63
C GLU A 111 4.30 -19.87 1.88
N ASN A 112 4.83 -18.71 2.26
CA ASN A 112 4.42 -17.94 3.44
C ASN A 112 3.54 -16.73 3.09
N LEU A 113 2.85 -16.77 1.94
CA LEU A 113 2.00 -15.68 1.46
C LEU A 113 0.55 -16.14 1.29
N THR A 114 -0.37 -15.41 1.90
CA THR A 114 -1.81 -15.46 1.61
C THR A 114 -2.27 -14.11 1.07
N ILE A 115 -2.83 -14.07 -0.14
CA ILE A 115 -3.41 -12.87 -0.75
C ILE A 115 -4.92 -12.96 -0.63
N MET A 116 -5.53 -12.04 0.10
CA MET A 116 -6.98 -11.92 0.30
C MET A 116 -7.54 -10.83 -0.59
N VAL A 117 -8.50 -11.18 -1.44
CA VAL A 117 -9.12 -10.23 -2.39
C VAL A 117 -10.47 -9.77 -1.86
N GLY A 118 -10.66 -8.45 -1.78
CA GLY A 118 -11.94 -7.85 -1.40
C GLY A 118 -11.78 -6.60 -0.55
N ASN A 119 -12.92 -6.09 -0.08
CA ASN A 119 -12.93 -4.91 0.77
C ASN A 119 -12.47 -5.27 2.20
N LEU A 120 -11.42 -4.62 2.67
CA LEU A 120 -10.93 -4.78 4.05
C LEU A 120 -12.02 -4.58 5.10
N ASN A 121 -13.03 -3.76 4.81
CA ASN A 121 -14.15 -3.52 5.73
C ASN A 121 -14.99 -4.76 6.02
N ASP A 122 -15.00 -5.72 5.11
CA ASP A 122 -15.77 -6.96 5.21
C ASP A 122 -14.94 -8.12 5.75
N MET A 123 -13.61 -7.91 5.92
CA MET A 123 -12.69 -8.96 6.32
C MET A 123 -12.57 -9.09 7.84
N THR A 124 -12.40 -10.33 8.27
CA THR A 124 -12.04 -10.68 9.64
C THR A 124 -10.79 -11.54 9.63
N PHE A 125 -9.92 -11.31 10.60
CA PHE A 125 -8.70 -12.08 10.76
C PHE A 125 -8.78 -12.88 12.08
N PRO A 126 -8.54 -14.20 12.06
CA PRO A 126 -8.63 -15.03 13.25
C PRO A 126 -7.53 -14.73 14.25
N GLU A 127 -6.39 -14.24 13.76
CA GLU A 127 -5.22 -13.90 14.56
C GLU A 127 -4.79 -12.46 14.35
N LYS A 128 -4.09 -11.91 15.33
CA LYS A 128 -3.46 -10.59 15.25
C LYS A 128 -2.04 -10.70 14.74
N PHE A 129 -1.53 -9.57 14.21
CA PHE A 129 -0.26 -9.48 13.54
C PHE A 129 0.79 -8.74 14.37
N ASP A 130 2.06 -9.11 14.17
CA ASP A 130 3.19 -8.37 14.73
C ASP A 130 3.36 -7.02 14.04
N TYR A 131 3.04 -6.97 12.74
CA TYR A 131 3.09 -5.75 11.94
C TYR A 131 1.87 -5.61 11.05
N VAL A 132 1.35 -4.38 10.96
CA VAL A 132 0.42 -3.95 9.91
C VAL A 132 1.16 -2.94 9.03
N VAL A 133 1.22 -3.18 7.74
CA VAL A 133 1.89 -2.32 6.74
C VAL A 133 0.86 -1.62 5.90
N VAL A 134 0.94 -0.30 5.83
CA VAL A 134 0.06 0.58 5.06
C VAL A 134 0.94 1.49 4.21
N ASN A 135 1.11 1.13 2.94
CA ASN A 135 1.98 1.84 2.01
C ASN A 135 1.18 2.43 0.85
N GLY A 136 1.02 3.76 0.81
CA GLY A 136 0.26 4.42 -0.25
C GLY A 136 -1.25 4.09 -0.19
N VAL A 137 -1.85 4.06 1.01
CA VAL A 137 -3.27 3.70 1.21
C VAL A 137 -3.99 4.65 2.15
N LEU A 138 -3.30 5.15 3.19
CA LEU A 138 -3.92 6.02 4.19
C LEU A 138 -4.55 7.26 3.55
N GLU A 139 -3.94 7.81 2.51
CA GLU A 139 -4.42 8.96 1.76
C GLU A 139 -5.82 8.79 1.19
N TYR A 140 -6.22 7.54 0.91
CA TYR A 140 -7.53 7.18 0.38
C TYR A 140 -8.56 6.78 1.45
N ALA A 141 -8.20 6.82 2.75
CA ALA A 141 -9.10 6.36 3.81
C ALA A 141 -10.47 7.06 3.78
N MET A 142 -10.52 8.32 3.36
CA MET A 142 -11.77 9.07 3.20
C MET A 142 -12.73 8.45 2.17
N SER A 143 -12.21 7.79 1.14
CA SER A 143 -13.00 7.15 0.08
C SER A 143 -13.55 5.78 0.49
N PHE A 144 -12.93 5.12 1.47
CA PHE A 144 -13.24 3.73 1.84
C PHE A 144 -13.68 3.57 3.29
N THR A 145 -13.73 4.65 4.07
CA THR A 145 -14.12 4.61 5.49
C THR A 145 -15.25 5.59 5.73
N GLU A 146 -16.38 5.09 6.17
CA GLU A 146 -17.55 5.90 6.49
C GLU A 146 -17.38 6.66 7.81
N GLY A 147 -18.10 7.78 7.96
CA GLY A 147 -18.15 8.54 9.21
C GLY A 147 -17.53 9.93 9.10
N LYS A 148 -17.48 10.62 10.24
CA LYS A 148 -16.99 12.01 10.33
C LYS A 148 -15.46 12.11 10.47
N THR A 149 -14.84 11.05 10.91
CA THR A 149 -13.39 10.94 11.18
C THR A 149 -12.81 9.70 10.48
N PRO A 150 -12.82 9.66 9.13
CA PRO A 150 -12.48 8.45 8.37
C PRO A 150 -11.02 8.00 8.59
N TYR A 151 -10.09 8.92 8.74
CA TYR A 151 -8.68 8.61 8.96
C TYR A 151 -8.42 7.99 10.33
N GLU A 152 -9.00 8.57 11.39
CA GLU A 152 -8.93 8.03 12.74
C GLU A 152 -9.61 6.65 12.81
N THR A 153 -10.77 6.51 12.19
CA THR A 153 -11.50 5.23 12.13
C THR A 153 -10.67 4.16 11.42
N PHE A 154 -10.04 4.50 10.29
CA PHE A 154 -9.13 3.60 9.59
C PHE A 154 -7.95 3.19 10.47
N LEU A 155 -7.27 4.17 11.08
CA LEU A 155 -6.10 3.90 11.93
C LEU A 155 -6.45 3.05 13.16
N GLN A 156 -7.57 3.33 13.83
CA GLN A 156 -8.05 2.53 14.96
C GLN A 156 -8.32 1.08 14.55
N ARG A 157 -8.85 0.86 13.34
CA ARG A 157 -9.02 -0.48 12.77
C ARG A 157 -7.67 -1.17 12.55
N MET A 158 -6.67 -0.46 12.01
CA MET A 158 -5.31 -1.01 11.88
C MET A 158 -4.75 -1.43 13.24
N GLY A 159 -4.98 -0.61 14.27
CA GLY A 159 -4.61 -0.94 15.65
C GLY A 159 -5.31 -2.20 16.18
N ALA A 160 -6.57 -2.42 15.81
CA ALA A 160 -7.32 -3.62 16.22
C ALA A 160 -6.74 -4.92 15.64
N TYR A 161 -6.02 -4.87 14.53
CA TYR A 161 -5.34 -6.02 13.93
C TYR A 161 -3.98 -6.32 14.55
N LEU A 162 -3.43 -5.42 15.36
CA LEU A 162 -2.11 -5.58 15.98
C LEU A 162 -2.16 -6.41 17.28
N LYS A 163 -1.14 -7.22 17.50
CA LYS A 163 -0.82 -7.80 18.81
C LYS A 163 -0.49 -6.66 19.80
N PRO A 164 -0.48 -6.92 21.13
CA PRO A 164 -0.20 -5.88 22.12
C PRO A 164 1.11 -5.10 21.89
N GLU A 165 2.17 -5.76 21.45
CA GLU A 165 3.47 -5.15 21.11
C GLU A 165 3.66 -4.93 19.61
N GLY A 166 2.60 -5.14 18.82
CA GLY A 166 2.63 -5.00 17.37
C GLY A 166 2.80 -3.55 16.93
N ARG A 167 3.27 -3.36 15.70
CA ARG A 167 3.56 -2.03 15.16
C ARG A 167 2.88 -1.79 13.83
N LEU A 168 2.36 -0.58 13.67
CA LEU A 168 1.84 -0.06 12.42
C LEU A 168 2.97 0.66 11.66
N LEU A 169 3.25 0.21 10.44
CA LEU A 169 4.23 0.80 9.53
C LEU A 169 3.49 1.50 8.39
N ILE A 170 3.61 2.82 8.32
CA ILE A 170 2.95 3.65 7.30
C ILE A 170 4.00 4.32 6.43
N ALA A 171 3.81 4.24 5.12
CA ALA A 171 4.50 5.09 4.16
C ALA A 171 3.47 5.91 3.37
N ILE A 172 3.65 7.22 3.37
CA ILE A 172 2.76 8.19 2.73
C ILE A 172 3.54 9.42 2.31
N GLU A 173 3.15 10.08 1.24
CA GLU A 173 3.72 11.33 0.78
C GLU A 173 3.48 12.46 1.78
N ASN A 174 4.49 13.33 1.91
CA ASN A 174 4.33 14.54 2.68
C ASN A 174 3.78 15.66 1.78
N ARG A 175 2.56 16.15 2.08
CA ARG A 175 1.95 17.25 1.30
C ARG A 175 2.78 18.52 1.22
N LEU A 176 3.77 18.69 2.12
CA LEU A 176 4.75 19.76 2.12
C LEU A 176 6.13 19.30 1.60
N GLY A 177 6.15 18.27 0.74
CA GLY A 177 7.38 17.80 0.08
C GLY A 177 8.01 18.90 -0.78
N LEU A 178 9.35 18.99 -0.80
CA LEU A 178 10.08 20.03 -1.54
C LEU A 178 9.73 20.06 -3.03
N LYS A 179 9.42 18.91 -3.63
CA LYS A 179 9.02 18.81 -5.05
C LYS A 179 7.80 19.68 -5.37
N TYR A 180 6.84 19.78 -4.47
CA TYR A 180 5.63 20.57 -4.69
C TYR A 180 5.91 22.08 -4.63
N PHE A 181 6.84 22.53 -3.77
CA PHE A 181 7.32 23.92 -3.78
C PHE A 181 8.16 24.25 -5.01
N ALA A 182 8.82 23.24 -5.59
CA ALA A 182 9.54 23.37 -6.85
C ALA A 182 8.63 23.32 -8.10
N GLY A 183 7.31 23.20 -7.91
CA GLY A 183 6.33 23.26 -8.99
C GLY A 183 5.89 21.90 -9.54
N ALA A 184 6.23 20.78 -8.88
CA ALA A 184 5.62 19.50 -9.24
C ALA A 184 4.12 19.50 -8.89
N PRO A 185 3.26 18.89 -9.71
CA PRO A 185 1.85 18.68 -9.36
C PRO A 185 1.72 17.72 -8.17
N GLU A 186 0.58 17.75 -7.53
CA GLU A 186 0.24 16.82 -6.44
C GLU A 186 -0.02 15.42 -7.03
N ASP A 187 0.56 14.39 -6.42
CA ASP A 187 0.68 13.04 -7.00
C ASP A 187 -0.66 12.35 -7.29
N HIS A 188 -1.74 12.72 -6.60
CA HIS A 188 -3.04 12.05 -6.70
C HIS A 188 -4.07 12.85 -7.51
N THR A 189 -3.85 14.15 -7.67
CA THR A 189 -4.83 15.06 -8.31
C THR A 189 -4.30 15.73 -9.55
N ASP A 190 -2.98 15.66 -9.78
CA ASP A 190 -2.26 16.34 -10.86
C ASP A 190 -2.43 17.89 -10.85
N LEU A 191 -2.77 18.46 -9.68
CA LEU A 191 -2.95 19.89 -9.49
C LEU A 191 -1.77 20.53 -8.77
N HIS A 192 -1.22 21.60 -9.35
CA HIS A 192 -0.10 22.34 -8.74
C HIS A 192 -0.53 23.00 -7.42
N PHE A 193 0.32 22.89 -6.40
CA PHE A 193 0.16 23.48 -5.07
C PHE A 193 -1.07 22.99 -4.29
N PHE A 194 -1.82 22.01 -4.79
CA PHE A 194 -3.09 21.59 -4.22
C PHE A 194 -2.95 21.03 -2.81
N GLY A 195 -1.99 20.13 -2.59
CA GLY A 195 -1.68 19.60 -1.26
C GLY A 195 -1.13 20.69 -0.32
N ILE A 196 -0.27 21.60 -0.80
CA ILE A 196 0.25 22.73 -0.01
C ILE A 196 -0.91 23.59 0.51
N ASN A 197 -1.93 23.83 -0.32
CA ASN A 197 -3.11 24.62 0.02
C ASN A 197 -4.16 23.85 0.85
N GLY A 198 -3.87 22.61 1.28
CA GLY A 198 -4.73 21.85 2.15
C GLY A 198 -5.92 21.17 1.46
N TYR A 199 -5.81 20.85 0.17
CA TYR A 199 -6.82 20.11 -0.62
C TYR A 199 -8.21 20.79 -0.65
N PRO A 200 -8.33 22.06 -1.07
CA PRO A 200 -9.58 22.81 -1.00
C PRO A 200 -10.68 22.11 -1.81
N GLY A 201 -11.79 21.75 -1.15
CA GLY A 201 -12.95 21.09 -1.78
C GLY A 201 -12.76 19.61 -2.14
N ASN A 202 -11.61 18.99 -1.88
CA ASN A 202 -11.41 17.57 -2.13
C ASN A 202 -11.98 16.72 -0.98
N GLN A 203 -12.65 15.61 -1.35
CA GLN A 203 -13.26 14.65 -0.43
C GLN A 203 -12.87 13.19 -0.76
N SER A 204 -11.82 12.98 -1.56
CA SER A 204 -11.44 11.63 -2.00
C SER A 204 -10.03 11.21 -1.59
N VAL A 205 -9.07 12.12 -1.58
CA VAL A 205 -7.66 11.83 -1.29
C VAL A 205 -7.03 12.97 -0.49
N ARG A 206 -6.18 12.62 0.47
CA ARG A 206 -5.43 13.62 1.23
C ARG A 206 -4.15 13.02 1.78
N THR A 207 -3.02 13.69 1.55
CA THR A 207 -1.78 13.44 2.28
C THR A 207 -1.59 14.47 3.40
N PHE A 208 -0.61 14.27 4.24
CA PHE A 208 -0.43 15.01 5.49
C PHE A 208 0.97 15.63 5.56
N SER A 209 1.09 16.74 6.27
CA SER A 209 2.39 17.16 6.79
C SER A 209 2.83 16.25 7.94
N LYS A 210 4.11 16.29 8.28
CA LYS A 210 4.65 15.49 9.40
C LYS A 210 3.87 15.75 10.70
N ASN A 211 3.55 17.01 11.00
CA ASN A 211 2.84 17.36 12.24
C ASN A 211 1.39 16.86 12.22
N GLU A 212 0.67 17.08 11.11
CA GLU A 212 -0.70 16.59 10.97
C GLU A 212 -0.78 15.07 11.10
N LEU A 213 0.15 14.32 10.47
CA LEU A 213 0.20 12.88 10.60
C LEU A 213 0.51 12.44 12.03
N GLY A 214 1.42 13.14 12.73
CA GLY A 214 1.73 12.87 14.13
C GLY A 214 0.50 13.03 15.04
N GLU A 215 -0.19 14.17 14.93
CA GLU A 215 -1.41 14.44 15.68
C GLU A 215 -2.51 13.41 15.35
N LEU A 216 -2.68 13.06 14.09
CA LEU A 216 -3.65 12.05 13.66
C LEU A 216 -3.38 10.69 14.29
N LEU A 217 -2.12 10.25 14.31
CA LEU A 217 -1.69 8.99 14.91
C LEU A 217 -1.90 8.99 16.43
N GLU A 218 -1.52 10.07 17.12
CA GLU A 218 -1.72 10.23 18.57
C GLU A 218 -3.22 10.20 18.92
N ASN A 219 -4.05 10.93 18.20
CA ASN A 219 -5.51 10.93 18.38
C ASN A 219 -6.15 9.57 18.09
N SER A 220 -5.48 8.74 17.28
CA SER A 220 -5.91 7.36 16.99
C SER A 220 -5.36 6.32 17.96
N GLY A 221 -4.60 6.74 18.99
CA GLY A 221 -4.08 5.88 20.06
C GLY A 221 -2.70 5.31 19.80
N PHE A 222 -1.95 5.83 18.82
CA PHE A 222 -0.58 5.40 18.52
C PHE A 222 0.46 6.34 19.11
N SER A 223 1.55 5.76 19.63
CA SER A 223 2.79 6.50 19.86
C SER A 223 3.65 6.42 18.60
N ALA A 224 3.91 7.54 17.95
CA ALA A 224 4.49 7.57 16.62
C ALA A 224 5.96 8.01 16.60
N LEU A 225 6.77 7.33 15.77
CA LEU A 225 8.08 7.79 15.32
C LEU A 225 7.99 8.08 13.81
N LEU A 226 8.12 9.36 13.43
CA LEU A 226 8.05 9.79 12.04
C LEU A 226 9.46 10.01 11.48
N LEU A 227 9.82 9.20 10.49
CA LEU A 227 11.11 9.27 9.79
C LEU A 227 10.91 9.86 8.40
N PRO A 228 11.60 10.95 8.01
CA PRO A 228 11.62 11.38 6.63
C PRO A 228 12.43 10.37 5.81
N VAL A 229 11.82 9.85 4.75
CA VAL A 229 12.50 9.07 3.72
C VAL A 229 12.66 9.98 2.52
N SER A 230 13.89 10.27 2.12
CA SER A 230 14.20 11.07 0.94
C SER A 230 14.27 10.16 -0.28
N GLY A 231 13.39 10.42 -1.23
CA GLY A 231 13.54 10.04 -2.64
C GLY A 231 13.25 8.59 -2.98
N LEU A 232 12.19 8.44 -3.70
CA LEU A 232 12.11 7.50 -4.82
C LEU A 232 12.42 8.28 -6.10
#